data_7c65af5506a2abc1296f44f1c1569609
#
_entry.id   7c65af5506a2abc1296f44f1c1569609
#
_cell.length_a   1.000
_cell.length_b   1.000
_cell.length_c   1.000
_cell.angle_alpha   90.00
_cell.angle_beta   90.00
_cell.angle_gamma   90.00
#
_symmetry.space_group_name_H-M   'P 1'
#
loop_
_entity.id
_entity.type
_entity.pdbx_description
1 polymer ?
#
loop_
_entity_poly.entity_id
_entity_poly.type
_entity_poly.pdbx_seq_one_letter_code
_entity_poly.pdbx_strand_id
1 'polypeptide(L)'
;PFAGTAYSTSKAALAALTREMAADFGAHGVRVNAIAPGEIDTAMLSPGTEKIVENIPMHRLGTPDEVAKIIYVLCSEMASYVNGAEIHINGGQHV
;
A
#
# COMPACT_ATOMS: atom_id res chain seq x y z
N PRO A 1 -5.80 -13.10 -17.21
CA PRO A 1 -6.81 -13.80 -16.45
C PRO A 1 -7.85 -12.87 -15.85
N PHE A 2 -9.05 -13.38 -15.73
CA PHE A 2 -10.19 -12.62 -15.24
C PHE A 2 -9.94 -12.04 -13.84
N ALA A 3 -9.35 -12.85 -12.95
CA ALA A 3 -9.06 -12.42 -11.57
C ALA A 3 -8.07 -11.27 -11.52
N GLY A 4 -7.07 -11.26 -12.41
CA GLY A 4 -6.10 -10.18 -12.49
C GLY A 4 -6.72 -8.86 -12.94
N THR A 5 -7.65 -8.94 -13.89
CA THR A 5 -8.37 -7.76 -14.37
C THR A 5 -9.24 -7.13 -13.27
N ALA A 6 -9.96 -7.97 -12.53
CA ALA A 6 -10.78 -7.50 -11.42
C ALA A 6 -9.93 -6.85 -10.32
N TYR A 7 -8.79 -7.44 -10.01
CA TYR A 7 -7.87 -6.90 -9.02
C TYR A 7 -7.32 -5.53 -9.43
N SER A 8 -6.84 -5.43 -10.68
CA SER A 8 -6.31 -4.18 -11.21
C SER A 8 -7.35 -3.06 -11.22
N THR A 9 -8.57 -3.41 -11.61
CA THR A 9 -9.69 -2.46 -11.61
C THR A 9 -10.01 -1.99 -10.20
N SER A 10 -10.06 -2.90 -9.23
CA SER A 10 -10.33 -2.56 -7.83
C SER A 10 -9.25 -1.66 -7.26
N LYS A 11 -8.00 -1.91 -7.61
CA LYS A 11 -6.87 -1.10 -7.16
C LYS A 11 -6.93 0.32 -7.73
N ALA A 12 -7.24 0.44 -9.02
CA ALA A 12 -7.40 1.73 -9.67
C ALA A 12 -8.55 2.52 -9.06
N ALA A 13 -9.65 1.85 -8.74
CA ALA A 13 -10.82 2.47 -8.11
C ALA A 13 -10.47 2.99 -6.71
N LEU A 14 -9.70 2.22 -5.93
CA LEU A 14 -9.27 2.64 -4.60
C LEU A 14 -8.38 3.89 -4.66
N ALA A 15 -7.44 3.93 -5.61
CA ALA A 15 -6.58 5.10 -5.80
C ALA A 15 -7.39 6.34 -6.17
N ALA A 16 -8.36 6.19 -7.07
CA ALA A 16 -9.24 7.28 -7.48
C ALA A 16 -10.09 7.77 -6.31
N LEU A 17 -10.66 6.85 -5.53
CA LEU A 17 -11.47 7.18 -4.37
C LEU A 17 -10.63 7.94 -3.32
N THR A 18 -9.40 7.50 -3.09
CA THR A 18 -8.49 8.18 -2.17
C THR A 18 -8.28 9.63 -2.57
N ARG A 19 -8.03 9.89 -3.85
CA ARG A 19 -7.84 11.26 -4.35
C ARG A 19 -9.10 12.10 -4.20
N GLU A 20 -10.26 11.52 -4.51
CA GLU A 20 -11.53 12.24 -4.40
C GLU A 20 -11.84 12.58 -2.93
N MET A 21 -11.64 11.64 -2.02
CA MET A 21 -11.85 11.87 -0.60
C MET A 21 -10.86 12.89 -0.04
N ALA A 22 -9.62 12.84 -0.49
CA ALA A 22 -8.60 13.79 -0.09
C ALA A 22 -9.00 15.22 -0.49
N ALA A 23 -9.53 15.37 -1.69
CA ALA A 23 -10.00 16.66 -2.18
C ALA A 23 -11.21 17.16 -1.37
N ASP A 24 -12.18 16.26 -1.12
CA ASP A 24 -13.41 16.64 -0.44
C ASP A 24 -13.19 16.97 1.04
N PHE A 25 -12.35 16.20 1.72
CA PHE A 25 -12.16 16.34 3.16
C PHE A 25 -10.97 17.23 3.54
N GLY A 26 -10.10 17.55 2.60
CA GLY A 26 -8.95 18.41 2.87
C GLY A 26 -9.31 19.76 3.43
N ALA A 27 -10.40 20.36 2.94
CA ALA A 27 -10.89 21.66 3.43
C ALA A 27 -11.36 21.60 4.89
N HIS A 28 -11.63 20.40 5.40
CA HIS A 28 -12.07 20.18 6.78
C HIS A 28 -10.90 19.74 7.69
N GLY A 29 -9.68 19.81 7.20
CA GLY A 29 -8.52 19.41 7.98
C GLY A 29 -8.32 17.90 8.11
N VAL A 30 -8.96 17.13 7.25
CA VAL A 30 -8.85 15.67 7.25
C VAL A 30 -8.01 15.24 6.05
N ARG A 31 -6.95 14.49 6.29
CA ARG A 31 -6.09 13.92 5.24
C ARG A 31 -6.53 12.48 4.97
N VAL A 32 -6.51 12.10 3.72
CA VAL A 32 -6.88 10.75 3.29
C VAL A 32 -5.78 10.21 2.38
N ASN A 33 -5.15 9.15 2.80
CA ASN A 33 -4.09 8.48 2.05
C ASN A 33 -4.37 6.99 2.02
N ALA A 34 -3.77 6.30 1.07
CA ALA A 34 -3.86 4.86 0.95
C ALA A 34 -2.49 4.22 1.06
N ILE A 35 -2.44 3.01 1.56
CA ILE A 35 -1.24 2.19 1.50
C ILE A 35 -1.49 1.01 0.59
N ALA A 36 -0.44 0.60 -0.11
CA ALA A 36 -0.47 -0.55 -1.00
C ALA A 36 0.67 -1.51 -0.61
N PRO A 37 0.43 -2.40 0.36
CA PRO A 37 1.44 -3.37 0.76
C PRO A 37 1.67 -4.38 -0.34
N GLY A 38 2.92 -4.81 -0.52
CA GLY A 38 3.26 -5.93 -1.38
C GLY A 38 3.20 -7.23 -0.61
N GLU A 39 4.25 -8.05 -0.78
CA GLU A 39 4.34 -9.35 -0.13
C GLU A 39 4.83 -9.19 1.31
N ILE A 40 3.95 -9.43 2.25
CA ILE A 40 4.20 -9.25 3.67
C ILE A 40 4.26 -10.62 4.35
N ASP A 41 5.24 -10.79 5.24
CA ASP A 41 5.42 -12.01 6.01
C ASP A 41 4.31 -12.13 7.05
N THR A 42 3.38 -13.02 6.79
CA THR A 42 2.28 -13.33 7.70
C THR A 42 2.41 -14.76 8.19
N ALA A 43 1.63 -15.13 9.21
CA ALA A 43 1.66 -16.48 9.75
C ALA A 43 1.19 -17.56 8.75
N MET A 44 0.59 -17.16 7.63
CA MET A 44 0.04 -18.08 6.64
C MET A 44 0.85 -18.06 5.35
N LEU A 45 2.16 -18.33 5.46
CA LEU A 45 3.01 -18.44 4.28
C LEU A 45 2.68 -19.71 3.51
N SER A 46 2.47 -19.57 2.20
CA SER A 46 2.20 -20.69 1.32
C SER A 46 3.48 -21.21 0.65
N PRO A 47 3.47 -22.44 0.12
CA PRO A 47 4.57 -22.94 -0.69
C PRO A 47 4.84 -21.99 -1.86
N GLY A 48 6.11 -21.85 -2.24
CA GLY A 48 6.50 -20.97 -3.33
C GLY A 48 6.94 -19.58 -2.91
N THR A 49 6.94 -19.29 -1.62
CA THR A 49 7.40 -18.01 -1.07
C THR A 49 8.80 -17.65 -1.54
N GLU A 50 9.67 -18.64 -1.68
CA GLU A 50 11.05 -18.43 -2.13
C GLU A 50 11.13 -17.84 -3.53
N LYS A 51 10.24 -18.28 -4.44
CA LYS A 51 10.17 -17.71 -5.78
C LYS A 51 9.66 -16.29 -5.77
N ILE A 52 8.71 -16.00 -4.89
CA ILE A 52 8.19 -14.65 -4.73
C ILE A 52 9.30 -13.71 -4.29
N VAL A 53 10.08 -14.13 -3.30
CA VAL A 53 11.20 -13.34 -2.76
C VAL A 53 12.24 -13.02 -3.83
N GLU A 54 12.52 -13.95 -4.74
CA GLU A 54 13.46 -13.72 -5.83
C GLU A 54 13.05 -12.55 -6.73
N ASN A 55 11.75 -12.32 -6.87
CA ASN A 55 11.21 -11.27 -7.73
C ASN A 55 11.05 -9.93 -7.02
N ILE A 56 11.35 -9.87 -5.74
CA ILE A 56 11.32 -8.62 -4.99
C ILE A 56 12.73 -8.01 -5.01
N PRO A 57 12.89 -6.77 -5.49
CA PRO A 57 14.23 -6.14 -5.54
C PRO A 57 14.98 -6.15 -4.21
N MET A 58 14.29 -5.99 -3.08
CA MET A 58 14.95 -6.05 -1.77
C MET A 58 15.18 -7.48 -1.27
N HIS A 59 14.76 -8.48 -2.05
CA HIS A 59 15.01 -9.90 -1.79
C HIS A 59 14.54 -10.39 -0.42
N ARG A 60 13.44 -9.83 0.06
CA ARG A 60 12.79 -10.29 1.28
C ARG A 60 11.34 -9.85 1.32
N LEU A 61 10.55 -10.53 2.12
CA LEU A 61 9.19 -10.08 2.44
C LEU A 61 9.27 -8.87 3.37
N GLY A 62 8.27 -8.01 3.30
CA GLY A 62 8.09 -6.98 4.32
C GLY A 62 7.53 -7.60 5.59
N THR A 63 7.61 -6.89 6.69
CA THR A 63 7.01 -7.32 7.95
C THR A 63 5.76 -6.51 8.26
N PRO A 64 4.81 -7.08 9.01
CA PRO A 64 3.64 -6.31 9.46
C PRO A 64 4.04 -5.02 10.20
N ASP A 65 5.12 -5.08 10.98
CA ASP A 65 5.62 -3.92 11.71
C ASP A 65 6.08 -2.81 10.77
N GLU A 66 6.72 -3.17 9.65
CA GLU A 66 7.14 -2.19 8.65
C GLU A 66 5.95 -1.47 8.03
N VAL A 67 4.86 -2.19 7.79
CA VAL A 67 3.62 -1.57 7.30
C VAL A 67 3.01 -0.67 8.37
N ALA A 68 2.95 -1.15 9.61
CA ALA A 68 2.38 -0.40 10.72
C ALA A 68 3.12 0.91 10.98
N LYS A 69 4.44 0.91 10.87
CA LYS A 69 5.25 2.12 11.05
C LYS A 69 4.91 3.19 10.02
N ILE A 70 4.71 2.80 8.78
CA ILE A 70 4.34 3.75 7.72
C ILE A 70 2.94 4.31 7.96
N ILE A 71 2.00 3.47 8.37
CA ILE A 71 0.66 3.94 8.74
C ILE A 71 0.75 4.98 9.84
N TYR A 72 1.55 4.70 10.87
CA TYR A 72 1.74 5.63 11.97
C TYR A 72 2.27 6.97 11.50
N VAL A 73 3.30 6.97 10.65
CA VAL A 73 3.86 8.21 10.11
C VAL A 73 2.83 8.99 9.30
N LEU A 74 2.05 8.29 8.46
CA LEU A 74 1.02 8.94 7.65
C LEU A 74 -0.08 9.58 8.49
N CYS A 75 -0.37 9.02 9.65
CA CYS A 75 -1.38 9.56 10.57
C CYS A 75 -0.82 10.63 11.51
N SER A 76 0.49 10.88 11.47
CA SER A 76 1.14 11.80 12.40
C SER A 76 1.41 13.15 11.76
N GLU A 77 1.88 14.10 12.57
CA GLU A 77 2.30 15.42 12.12
C GLU A 77 3.45 15.37 11.11
N MET A 78 4.22 14.28 11.12
CA MET A 78 5.32 14.10 10.17
C MET A 78 4.83 14.09 8.72
N ALA A 79 3.58 13.75 8.49
CA ALA A 79 2.97 13.72 7.16
C ALA A 79 1.89 14.79 7.01
N SER A 80 2.05 15.92 7.66
CA SER A 80 0.99 16.94 7.75
C SER A 80 0.56 17.54 6.42
N TYR A 81 1.38 17.44 5.38
CA TYR A 81 1.03 17.95 4.05
C TYR A 81 0.87 16.83 3.03
N VAL A 82 0.79 15.57 3.48
CA VAL A 82 0.58 14.40 2.62
C VAL A 82 -0.92 14.10 2.59
N ASN A 83 -1.53 14.26 1.42
CA ASN A 83 -2.97 14.08 1.25
C ASN A 83 -3.24 13.55 -0.16
N GLY A 84 -4.01 12.49 -0.28
CA GLY A 84 -4.33 11.89 -1.56
C GLY A 84 -3.23 10.98 -2.12
N ALA A 85 -2.25 10.62 -1.32
CA ALA A 85 -1.14 9.78 -1.76
C ALA A 85 -1.48 8.30 -1.67
N GLU A 86 -0.84 7.53 -2.54
CA GLU A 86 -0.80 6.07 -2.44
C GLU A 86 0.64 5.67 -2.17
N ILE A 87 0.87 5.06 -1.02
CA ILE A 87 2.22 4.69 -0.58
C ILE A 87 2.42 3.20 -0.77
N HIS A 88 3.36 2.85 -1.62
CA HIS A 88 3.71 1.46 -1.89
C HIS A 88 4.73 0.97 -0.89
N ILE A 89 4.42 -0.15 -0.23
CA ILE A 89 5.29 -0.77 0.79
C ILE A 89 5.57 -2.17 0.30
N ASN A 90 6.49 -2.31 -0.65
CA ASN A 90 6.63 -3.55 -1.43
C ASN A 90 8.07 -3.93 -1.77
N GLY A 91 9.07 -3.31 -1.15
CA GLY A 91 10.47 -3.64 -1.42
C GLY A 91 10.91 -3.39 -2.85
N GLY A 92 10.18 -2.57 -3.59
CA GLY A 92 10.49 -2.25 -4.98
C GLY A 92 9.77 -3.13 -6.00
N GLN A 93 8.96 -4.08 -5.56
CA GLN A 93 8.19 -4.94 -6.46
C GLN A 93 7.07 -4.14 -7.13
N HIS A 94 7.12 -4.01 -8.43
CA HIS A 94 6.06 -3.38 -9.20
C HIS A 94 5.02 -4.43 -9.60
N VAL A 95 3.79 -4.13 -9.33
CA VAL A 95 2.69 -5.05 -9.62
C VAL A 95 1.77 -4.44 -10.65
#